data_b397a21893aa75672e55715fe52da308
#
_entry.id   b397a21893aa75672e55715fe52da308
#
_cell.length_a   1.000
_cell.length_b   1.000
_cell.length_c   1.000
_cell.angle_alpha   90.00
_cell.angle_beta   90.00
_cell.angle_gamma   90.00
#
_symmetry.space_group_name_H-M   'P 1'
#
loop_
_entity.id
_entity.type
_entity.pdbx_description
1 polymer ?
#
loop_
_entity_poly.entity_id
_entity_poly.type
_entity_poly.pdbx_seq_one_letter_code
_entity_poly.pdbx_strand_id
1 'polypeptide(L)'
;MQISKTDTDMEVQIVKMSADDVDRVVEIEQECFSMPWTKQGFLEALKQKKSFYYVAKIGTQIVGHCGAYGVCNEGDINQVAVTNAYRRQGIARRMVSAMIEEMAKEGFLEITLEVRAGNNSAIALYESLGFVQEGIRKKFYEKPTEDAIIMWKRQ
;
A
#
# COMPACT_ATOMS: atom_id res chain seq x y z
N MET A 1 -5.03 -30.10 13.50
CA MET A 1 -4.61 -28.86 14.15
C MET A 1 -5.31 -27.69 13.50
N GLN A 2 -5.68 -26.75 14.28
CA GLN A 2 -6.42 -25.60 13.83
C GLN A 2 -5.45 -24.45 13.59
N ILE A 3 -5.51 -23.85 12.40
CA ILE A 3 -4.72 -22.67 12.11
C ILE A 3 -5.47 -21.46 12.65
N SER A 4 -4.86 -20.78 13.58
CA SER A 4 -5.43 -19.60 14.21
C SER A 4 -5.02 -18.35 13.46
N LYS A 5 -5.69 -17.23 13.79
CA LYS A 5 -5.28 -15.93 13.34
C LYS A 5 -3.84 -15.59 13.73
N THR A 6 -3.44 -16.05 14.91
CA THR A 6 -2.09 -15.84 15.41
C THR A 6 -1.07 -16.55 14.54
N ASP A 7 -1.36 -17.78 14.14
CA ASP A 7 -0.45 -18.52 13.25
C ASP A 7 -0.29 -17.80 11.91
N THR A 8 -1.40 -17.31 11.34
CA THR A 8 -1.37 -16.55 10.11
C THR A 8 -0.53 -15.28 10.25
N ASP A 9 -0.72 -14.55 11.34
CA ASP A 9 0.03 -13.32 11.61
C ASP A 9 1.52 -13.61 11.74
N MET A 10 1.91 -14.70 12.37
CA MET A 10 3.30 -15.07 12.53
C MET A 10 3.95 -15.50 11.22
N GLU A 11 3.16 -16.01 10.30
CA GLU A 11 3.66 -16.49 9.01
C GLU A 11 3.81 -15.39 7.96
N VAL A 12 3.19 -14.23 8.17
CA VAL A 12 3.24 -13.14 7.20
C VAL A 12 4.62 -12.47 7.23
N GLN A 13 5.24 -12.41 6.06
CA GLN A 13 6.53 -11.73 5.88
C GLN A 13 6.35 -10.57 4.91
N ILE A 14 6.93 -9.43 5.23
CA ILE A 14 6.93 -8.25 4.37
C ILE A 14 8.31 -8.16 3.75
N VAL A 15 8.38 -8.33 2.44
CA VAL A 15 9.65 -8.36 1.71
C VAL A 15 9.60 -7.44 0.50
N LYS A 16 10.76 -7.03 0.01
CA LYS A 16 10.83 -6.18 -1.18
C LYS A 16 10.21 -6.89 -2.38
N MET A 17 9.43 -6.14 -3.15
CA MET A 17 8.85 -6.65 -4.38
C MET A 17 9.95 -6.80 -5.44
N SER A 18 9.94 -7.93 -6.14
CA SER A 18 10.83 -8.15 -7.26
C SER A 18 10.03 -8.27 -8.55
N ALA A 19 10.72 -8.23 -9.69
CA ALA A 19 10.06 -8.39 -10.98
C ALA A 19 9.29 -9.72 -11.08
N ASP A 20 9.79 -10.76 -10.42
CA ASP A 20 9.12 -12.07 -10.42
C ASP A 20 7.78 -12.05 -9.68
N ASP A 21 7.57 -11.10 -8.80
CA ASP A 21 6.32 -10.99 -8.03
C ASP A 21 5.22 -10.28 -8.82
N VAL A 22 5.56 -9.57 -9.89
CA VAL A 22 4.66 -8.61 -10.52
C VAL A 22 3.41 -9.25 -11.12
N ASP A 23 3.52 -10.45 -11.68
CA ASP A 23 2.34 -11.12 -12.24
C ASP A 23 1.25 -11.32 -11.17
N ARG A 24 1.64 -11.77 -10.00
CA ARG A 24 0.68 -11.96 -8.90
C ARG A 24 0.21 -10.61 -8.34
N VAL A 25 1.09 -9.62 -8.26
CA VAL A 25 0.75 -8.27 -7.81
C VAL A 25 -0.33 -7.67 -8.71
N VAL A 26 -0.21 -7.84 -10.03
CA VAL A 26 -1.22 -7.35 -10.98
C VAL A 26 -2.57 -8.01 -10.75
N GLU A 27 -2.62 -9.31 -10.44
CA GLU A 27 -3.87 -9.98 -10.13
C GLU A 27 -4.56 -9.34 -8.92
N ILE A 28 -3.80 -9.07 -7.86
CA ILE A 28 -4.35 -8.45 -6.66
C ILE A 28 -4.80 -7.01 -6.96
N GLU A 29 -4.02 -6.30 -7.76
CA GLU A 29 -4.36 -4.95 -8.17
C GLU A 29 -5.69 -4.92 -8.92
N GLN A 30 -5.89 -5.85 -9.86
CA GLN A 30 -7.13 -5.96 -10.62
C GLN A 30 -8.31 -6.34 -9.74
N GLU A 31 -8.07 -7.14 -8.71
CA GLU A 31 -9.11 -7.51 -7.76
C GLU A 31 -9.56 -6.31 -6.91
N CYS A 32 -8.64 -5.43 -6.56
CA CYS A 32 -8.88 -4.39 -5.56
C CYS A 32 -9.27 -3.03 -6.13
N PHE A 33 -8.92 -2.75 -7.40
CA PHE A 33 -9.09 -1.40 -7.96
C PHE A 33 -9.81 -1.43 -9.30
N SER A 34 -10.68 -0.43 -9.51
CA SER A 34 -11.41 -0.28 -10.76
C SER A 34 -10.52 0.26 -11.88
N MET A 35 -9.41 0.91 -11.53
CA MET A 35 -8.45 1.44 -12.48
C MET A 35 -7.05 0.94 -12.09
N PRO A 36 -6.81 -0.38 -12.28
CA PRO A 36 -5.57 -0.98 -11.80
C PRO A 36 -4.36 -0.55 -12.61
N TRP A 37 -3.19 -0.53 -11.96
CA TRP A 37 -1.93 -0.39 -12.67
C TRP A 37 -1.68 -1.63 -13.53
N THR A 38 -0.95 -1.46 -14.62
CA THR A 38 -0.54 -2.53 -15.51
C THR A 38 0.76 -3.16 -15.03
N LYS A 39 1.07 -4.34 -15.57
CA LYS A 39 2.36 -4.99 -15.33
C LYS A 39 3.52 -4.04 -15.68
N GLN A 40 3.43 -3.37 -16.83
CA GLN A 40 4.47 -2.45 -17.24
C GLN A 40 4.64 -1.30 -16.24
N GLY A 41 3.54 -0.80 -15.70
CA GLY A 41 3.59 0.26 -14.68
C GLY A 41 4.37 -0.17 -13.45
N PHE A 42 4.13 -1.39 -12.96
CA PHE A 42 4.88 -1.91 -11.81
C PHE A 42 6.36 -2.13 -12.15
N LEU A 43 6.65 -2.69 -13.30
CA LEU A 43 8.04 -2.93 -13.69
C LEU A 43 8.83 -1.63 -13.80
N GLU A 44 8.21 -0.58 -14.34
CA GLU A 44 8.84 0.73 -14.42
C GLU A 44 9.04 1.35 -13.03
N ALA A 45 8.05 1.22 -12.15
CA ALA A 45 8.15 1.73 -10.80
C ALA A 45 9.32 1.09 -10.05
N LEU A 46 9.52 -0.22 -10.22
CA LEU A 46 10.61 -0.94 -9.56
C LEU A 46 11.99 -0.45 -10.00
N LYS A 47 12.10 0.14 -11.18
CA LYS A 47 13.38 0.65 -11.70
C LYS A 47 13.72 2.04 -11.18
N GLN A 48 12.77 2.75 -10.58
CA GLN A 48 12.99 4.10 -10.12
C GLN A 48 13.86 4.11 -8.87
N LYS A 49 14.75 5.08 -8.79
CA LYS A 49 15.49 5.33 -7.55
C LYS A 49 14.51 5.84 -6.50
N LYS A 50 14.77 5.53 -5.26
CA LYS A 50 13.92 5.95 -4.13
C LYS A 50 12.49 5.45 -4.27
N SER A 51 12.34 4.25 -4.81
CA SER A 51 11.07 3.53 -4.83
C SER A 51 11.04 2.54 -3.69
N PHE A 52 9.85 2.34 -3.11
CA PHE A 52 9.65 1.51 -1.94
C PHE A 52 8.47 0.60 -2.24
N TYR A 53 8.73 -0.58 -2.80
CA TYR A 53 7.68 -1.53 -3.18
C TYR A 53 7.89 -2.83 -2.44
N TYR A 54 6.83 -3.30 -1.79
CA TYR A 54 6.88 -4.48 -0.92
C TYR A 54 5.70 -5.40 -1.21
N VAL A 55 5.89 -6.67 -0.89
CA VAL A 55 4.81 -7.66 -0.92
C VAL A 55 4.70 -8.30 0.44
N ALA A 56 3.49 -8.73 0.78
CA ALA A 56 3.22 -9.55 1.96
C ALA A 56 3.09 -10.99 1.48
N LYS A 57 3.87 -11.88 2.09
CA LYS A 57 3.87 -13.30 1.73
C LYS A 57 3.51 -14.17 2.92
N ILE A 58 2.74 -15.22 2.63
CA ILE A 58 2.54 -16.33 3.56
C ILE A 58 3.14 -17.53 2.83
N GLY A 59 4.30 -18.00 3.31
CA GLY A 59 5.08 -18.97 2.56
C GLY A 59 5.53 -18.39 1.23
N THR A 60 5.14 -19.02 0.12
CA THR A 60 5.43 -18.53 -1.22
C THR A 60 4.28 -17.71 -1.83
N GLN A 61 3.15 -17.62 -1.12
CA GLN A 61 1.96 -16.98 -1.64
C GLN A 61 1.96 -15.49 -1.32
N ILE A 62 1.83 -14.66 -2.35
CA ILE A 62 1.67 -13.21 -2.17
C ILE A 62 0.20 -12.92 -1.89
N VAL A 63 -0.06 -12.22 -0.77
CA VAL A 63 -1.42 -11.89 -0.35
C VAL A 63 -1.67 -10.38 -0.30
N GLY A 64 -0.66 -9.58 -0.52
CA GLY A 64 -0.81 -8.12 -0.56
C GLY A 64 0.42 -7.44 -1.13
N HIS A 65 0.27 -6.17 -1.46
CA HIS A 65 1.39 -5.35 -1.91
C HIS A 65 1.19 -3.89 -1.52
N CYS A 66 2.27 -3.16 -1.46
CA CYS A 66 2.22 -1.72 -1.25
C CYS A 66 3.39 -1.06 -1.97
N GLY A 67 3.26 0.24 -2.21
CA GLY A 67 4.31 0.97 -2.88
C GLY A 67 4.26 2.46 -2.64
N ALA A 68 5.44 3.06 -2.71
CA ALA A 68 5.63 4.50 -2.57
C ALA A 68 6.88 4.91 -3.33
N TYR A 69 6.99 6.20 -3.60
CA TYR A 69 8.22 6.75 -4.14
C TYR A 69 8.58 8.04 -3.39
N GLY A 70 9.86 8.39 -3.41
CA GLY A 70 10.36 9.60 -2.77
C GLY A 70 10.80 10.64 -3.78
N VAL A 71 10.45 11.91 -3.51
CA VAL A 71 10.89 13.06 -4.29
C VAL A 71 11.33 14.12 -3.29
N CYS A 72 12.55 14.60 -3.43
CA CYS A 72 13.16 15.50 -2.46
C CYS A 72 13.15 14.86 -1.08
N ASN A 73 12.43 15.41 -0.11
CA ASN A 73 12.32 14.83 1.23
C ASN A 73 10.91 14.33 1.54
N GLU A 74 10.07 14.20 0.53
CA GLU A 74 8.68 13.75 0.69
C GLU A 74 8.49 12.38 0.07
N GLY A 75 7.66 11.56 0.71
CA GLY A 75 7.26 10.28 0.17
C GLY A 75 5.79 10.30 -0.24
N ASP A 76 5.47 9.55 -1.30
CA ASP A 76 4.10 9.45 -1.82
C ASP A 76 3.73 7.98 -1.89
N ILE A 77 2.78 7.56 -1.05
CA ILE A 77 2.24 6.21 -1.08
C ILE A 77 1.21 6.12 -2.19
N ASN A 78 1.45 5.28 -3.17
CA ASN A 78 0.58 5.20 -4.34
C ASN A 78 -0.12 3.85 -4.53
N GLN A 79 0.25 2.82 -3.76
CA GLN A 79 -0.38 1.50 -3.87
C GLN A 79 -0.44 0.85 -2.49
N VAL A 80 -1.62 0.36 -2.11
CA VAL A 80 -1.82 -0.50 -0.93
C VAL A 80 -2.99 -1.43 -1.23
N ALA A 81 -2.75 -2.73 -1.26
CA ALA A 81 -3.80 -3.70 -1.55
C ALA A 81 -3.56 -5.02 -0.83
N VAL A 82 -4.64 -5.64 -0.38
CA VAL A 82 -4.63 -6.98 0.21
C VAL A 82 -5.74 -7.78 -0.47
N THR A 83 -5.44 -9.01 -0.89
CA THR A 83 -6.44 -9.86 -1.52
C THR A 83 -7.59 -10.15 -0.53
N ASN A 84 -8.80 -10.30 -1.07
CA ASN A 84 -10.02 -10.40 -0.27
C ASN A 84 -9.96 -11.47 0.84
N ALA A 85 -9.37 -12.62 0.52
CA ALA A 85 -9.32 -13.74 1.47
C ALA A 85 -8.52 -13.42 2.74
N TYR A 86 -7.66 -12.41 2.69
CA TYR A 86 -6.77 -12.08 3.80
C TYR A 86 -7.00 -10.69 4.39
N ARG A 87 -8.12 -10.07 4.08
CA ARG A 87 -8.47 -8.77 4.66
C ARG A 87 -8.85 -8.89 6.12
N ARG A 88 -8.78 -7.77 6.84
CA ARG A 88 -9.13 -7.66 8.27
C ARG A 88 -8.23 -8.50 9.18
N GLN A 89 -7.01 -8.74 8.76
CA GLN A 89 -6.02 -9.47 9.55
C GLN A 89 -4.80 -8.62 9.88
N GLY A 90 -4.86 -7.32 9.61
CA GLY A 90 -3.79 -6.41 9.94
C GLY A 90 -2.63 -6.42 8.94
N ILE A 91 -2.77 -7.08 7.80
CA ILE A 91 -1.68 -7.19 6.83
C ILE A 91 -1.34 -5.83 6.20
N ALA A 92 -2.35 -5.06 5.81
CA ALA A 92 -2.12 -3.72 5.24
C ALA A 92 -1.36 -2.84 6.23
N ARG A 93 -1.75 -2.87 7.50
CA ARG A 93 -1.09 -2.11 8.54
C ARG A 93 0.38 -2.50 8.67
N ARG A 94 0.67 -3.79 8.66
CA ARG A 94 2.04 -4.28 8.75
C ARG A 94 2.88 -3.85 7.54
N MET A 95 2.31 -3.96 6.32
CA MET A 95 3.00 -3.53 5.11
C MET A 95 3.32 -2.03 5.12
N VAL A 96 2.31 -1.22 5.41
CA VAL A 96 2.47 0.23 5.39
C VAL A 96 3.44 0.68 6.49
N SER A 97 3.34 0.08 7.69
CA SER A 97 4.28 0.39 8.78
C SER A 97 5.72 0.08 8.39
N ALA A 98 5.95 -1.09 7.80
CA ALA A 98 7.29 -1.48 7.36
C ALA A 98 7.83 -0.54 6.29
N MET A 99 6.98 -0.18 5.33
CA MET A 99 7.36 0.73 4.26
C MET A 99 7.71 2.12 4.79
N ILE A 100 6.90 2.67 5.68
CA ILE A 100 7.14 3.97 6.29
C ILE A 100 8.46 3.97 7.05
N GLU A 101 8.75 2.89 7.77
CA GLU A 101 9.98 2.74 8.50
C GLU A 101 11.20 2.79 7.58
N GLU A 102 11.13 2.09 6.44
CA GLU A 102 12.22 2.12 5.46
C GLU A 102 12.35 3.49 4.80
N MET A 103 11.24 4.15 4.52
CA MET A 103 11.25 5.50 3.97
C MET A 103 11.90 6.48 4.93
N ALA A 104 11.60 6.38 6.22
CA ALA A 104 12.18 7.24 7.24
C ALA A 104 13.69 7.06 7.33
N LYS A 105 14.19 5.85 7.19
CA LYS A 105 15.64 5.57 7.21
C LYS A 105 16.36 6.30 6.08
N GLU A 106 15.67 6.57 4.97
CA GLU A 106 16.27 7.26 3.83
C GLU A 106 15.91 8.75 3.80
N GLY A 107 15.35 9.29 4.87
CA GLY A 107 15.11 10.70 5.02
C GLY A 107 13.75 11.20 4.55
N PHE A 108 12.84 10.30 4.18
CA PHE A 108 11.48 10.67 3.76
C PHE A 108 10.58 10.67 4.99
N LEU A 109 10.56 11.80 5.70
CA LEU A 109 9.84 11.93 6.96
C LEU A 109 8.44 12.52 6.79
N GLU A 110 8.19 13.18 5.67
CA GLU A 110 6.86 13.68 5.36
C GLU A 110 6.27 12.81 4.25
N ILE A 111 5.16 12.15 4.56
CA ILE A 111 4.58 11.14 3.69
C ILE A 111 3.12 11.49 3.42
N THR A 112 2.74 11.46 2.15
CA THR A 112 1.38 11.77 1.72
C THR A 112 0.75 10.61 0.97
N LEU A 113 -0.56 10.62 0.91
CA LEU A 113 -1.34 9.70 0.10
C LEU A 113 -2.67 10.32 -0.28
N GLU A 114 -3.32 9.73 -1.28
CA GLU A 114 -4.68 10.06 -1.65
C GLU A 114 -5.51 8.80 -1.51
N VAL A 115 -6.73 8.94 -0.98
CA VAL A 115 -7.64 7.81 -0.74
C VAL A 115 -9.05 8.23 -1.11
N ARG A 116 -9.85 7.31 -1.68
CA ARG A 116 -11.24 7.60 -2.00
C ARG A 116 -11.99 8.05 -0.75
N ALA A 117 -12.78 9.10 -0.88
CA ALA A 117 -13.49 9.71 0.25
C ALA A 117 -14.42 8.71 0.96
N GLY A 118 -14.95 7.74 0.24
CA GLY A 118 -15.83 6.72 0.80
C GLY A 118 -15.12 5.50 1.38
N ASN A 119 -13.80 5.42 1.24
CA ASN A 119 -13.05 4.26 1.73
C ASN A 119 -12.73 4.40 3.21
N ASN A 120 -13.75 4.20 4.05
CA ASN A 120 -13.65 4.43 5.49
C ASN A 120 -12.62 3.53 6.17
N SER A 121 -12.51 2.28 5.72
CA SER A 121 -11.55 1.35 6.34
C SER A 121 -10.11 1.77 6.06
N ALA A 122 -9.82 2.23 4.86
CA ALA A 122 -8.48 2.71 4.53
C ALA A 122 -8.15 4.00 5.29
N ILE A 123 -9.10 4.94 5.34
CA ILE A 123 -8.92 6.18 6.09
C ILE A 123 -8.62 5.88 7.56
N ALA A 124 -9.39 4.97 8.17
CA ALA A 124 -9.18 4.59 9.57
C ALA A 124 -7.79 3.96 9.77
N LEU A 125 -7.36 3.13 8.82
CA LEU A 125 -6.02 2.54 8.87
C LEU A 125 -4.95 3.63 8.89
N TYR A 126 -5.03 4.56 7.95
CA TYR A 126 -4.02 5.61 7.84
C TYR A 126 -4.04 6.54 9.06
N GLU A 127 -5.23 6.88 9.56
CA GLU A 127 -5.33 7.67 10.79
C GLU A 127 -4.69 6.96 11.97
N SER A 128 -4.86 5.64 12.05
CA SER A 128 -4.24 4.85 13.13
C SER A 128 -2.71 4.83 13.03
N LEU A 129 -2.17 5.13 11.86
CA LEU A 129 -0.72 5.20 11.64
C LEU A 129 -0.18 6.64 11.75
N GLY A 130 -1.03 7.59 12.10
CA GLY A 130 -0.63 8.96 12.32
C GLY A 130 -0.84 9.91 11.15
N PHE A 131 -1.53 9.46 10.11
CA PHE A 131 -1.89 10.35 9.00
C PHE A 131 -3.06 11.24 9.39
N VAL A 132 -3.07 12.46 8.89
CA VAL A 132 -4.11 13.47 9.15
C VAL A 132 -4.66 13.93 7.82
N GLN A 133 -5.99 14.10 7.75
CA GLN A 133 -6.63 14.64 6.56
C GLN A 133 -6.27 16.13 6.43
N GLU A 134 -5.76 16.52 5.26
CA GLU A 134 -5.33 17.90 5.04
C GLU A 134 -5.91 18.53 3.79
N GLY A 135 -6.68 17.81 3.00
CA GLY A 135 -7.27 18.38 1.81
C GLY A 135 -8.17 17.40 1.08
N ILE A 136 -8.83 17.93 0.05
CA ILE A 136 -9.73 17.16 -0.80
C ILE A 136 -9.42 17.53 -2.24
N ARG A 137 -9.29 16.52 -3.11
CA ARG A 137 -9.26 16.71 -4.56
C ARG A 137 -10.61 16.30 -5.12
N LYS A 138 -11.37 17.26 -5.62
CA LYS A 138 -12.70 17.00 -6.16
C LYS A 138 -12.61 16.15 -7.42
N LYS A 139 -13.48 15.11 -7.49
CA LYS A 139 -13.63 14.25 -8.67
C LYS A 139 -12.32 13.68 -9.18
N PHE A 140 -11.41 13.37 -8.25
CA PHE A 140 -10.08 12.86 -8.59
C PHE A 140 -10.13 11.46 -9.18
N TYR A 141 -10.99 10.59 -8.63
CA TYR A 141 -11.13 9.21 -9.08
C TYR A 141 -12.24 9.07 -10.10
N GLU A 142 -12.11 8.04 -10.94
CA GLU A 142 -13.14 7.64 -11.88
C GLU A 142 -13.58 6.20 -11.58
N LYS A 143 -14.73 5.79 -12.14
CA LYS A 143 -15.23 4.41 -12.08
C LYS A 143 -15.41 3.87 -10.67
N PRO A 144 -16.20 4.49 -9.79
CA PRO A 144 -17.00 5.69 -10.01
C PRO A 144 -16.25 6.98 -9.76
N THR A 145 -16.84 8.08 -10.20
CA THR A 145 -16.31 9.41 -9.90
C THR A 145 -16.44 9.66 -8.40
N GLU A 146 -15.35 10.03 -7.79
CA GLU A 146 -15.30 10.22 -6.34
C GLU A 146 -14.18 11.18 -5.97
N ASP A 147 -14.38 11.95 -4.91
CA ASP A 147 -13.35 12.82 -4.37
C ASP A 147 -12.24 11.99 -3.73
N ALA A 148 -11.03 12.53 -3.70
CA ALA A 148 -9.93 11.99 -2.93
C ALA A 148 -9.73 12.80 -1.66
N ILE A 149 -9.48 12.11 -0.57
CA ILE A 149 -8.99 12.74 0.66
C ILE A 149 -7.46 12.69 0.59
N ILE A 150 -6.83 13.84 0.82
CA ILE A 150 -5.37 13.93 0.88
C ILE A 150 -4.96 13.83 2.34
N MET A 151 -4.08 12.91 2.65
CA MET A 151 -3.61 12.70 4.00
C MET A 151 -2.10 12.86 4.08
N TRP A 152 -1.64 13.32 5.22
CA TRP A 152 -0.20 13.53 5.47
C TRP A 152 0.19 12.95 6.83
N LYS A 153 1.37 12.36 6.86
CA LYS A 153 2.04 11.99 8.10
C LYS A 153 3.35 12.80 8.14
N ARG A 154 3.46 13.68 9.10
CA ARG A 154 4.66 14.51 9.32
C ARG A 154 5.32 14.09 10.62
N GLN A 155 6.56 13.76 10.53
CA GLN A 155 7.33 13.24 11.67
C GLN A 155 8.33 14.22 12.21
#